data_150d9a58db326accd7be527b840f8d5a
#
_entry.id   150d9a58db326accd7be527b840f8d5a
#
_cell.length_a   1.000
_cell.length_b   1.000
_cell.length_c   1.000
_cell.angle_alpha   90.00
_cell.angle_beta   90.00
_cell.angle_gamma   90.00
#
_symmetry.space_group_name_H-M   'P 1'
#
loop_
_entity.id
_entity.type
_entity.pdbx_description
1 polymer ?
#
loop_
_entity_poly.entity_id
_entity_poly.type
_entity_poly.pdbx_seq_one_letter_code
_entity_poly.pdbx_strand_id
1 'polypeptide(L)' 'MRVTHVDNKLLDFLRRELDLHTDRELAQLLELGFPTISKIRHGFNVTDMIILRIHERTDIPVRVIREQIE' A
#
# COMPACT_ATOMS: atom_id res chain seq x y z
N MET A 1 -18.48 16.72 -11.19
CA MET A 1 -18.00 15.56 -10.41
C MET A 1 -16.60 15.17 -10.82
N ARG A 2 -15.76 14.91 -9.89
CA ARG A 2 -14.40 14.51 -10.20
C ARG A 2 -14.01 13.27 -9.42
N VAL A 3 -13.13 12.48 -10.01
CA VAL A 3 -12.59 11.33 -9.35
C VAL A 3 -11.46 11.80 -8.45
N THR A 4 -11.55 11.50 -7.17
CA THR A 4 -10.53 11.88 -6.22
C THR A 4 -9.71 10.70 -5.74
N HIS A 5 -10.14 9.48 -6.07
CA HIS A 5 -9.45 8.27 -5.67
C HIS A 5 -8.96 7.54 -6.91
N VAL A 6 -7.66 7.25 -6.93
CA VAL A 6 -7.06 6.45 -8.00
C VAL A 6 -6.94 5.02 -7.49
N ASP A 7 -7.57 4.09 -8.18
CA ASP A 7 -7.56 2.69 -7.77
C ASP A 7 -6.14 2.13 -7.80
N ASN A 8 -5.81 1.38 -6.75
CA ASN A 8 -4.54 0.67 -6.68
C ASN A 8 -4.79 -0.62 -5.92
N LYS A 9 -4.58 -1.73 -6.61
CA LYS A 9 -4.94 -3.04 -6.05
C LYS A 9 -4.24 -3.30 -4.72
N LEU A 10 -2.93 -3.05 -4.66
CA LEU A 10 -2.16 -3.31 -3.45
C LEU A 10 -2.61 -2.42 -2.29
N LEU A 11 -2.68 -1.12 -2.53
CA LEU A 11 -3.01 -0.19 -1.45
C LEU A 11 -4.44 -0.38 -0.96
N ASP A 12 -5.35 -0.63 -1.88
CA ASP A 12 -6.75 -0.85 -1.49
C ASP A 12 -6.90 -2.18 -0.74
N PHE A 13 -6.15 -3.20 -1.14
CA PHE A 13 -6.12 -4.46 -0.41
C PHE A 13 -5.61 -4.24 1.02
N LEU A 14 -4.52 -3.50 1.17
CA LEU A 14 -3.93 -3.26 2.50
C LEU A 14 -4.89 -2.47 3.39
N ARG A 15 -5.52 -1.44 2.84
CA ARG A 15 -6.47 -0.67 3.63
C ARG A 15 -7.62 -1.54 4.12
N ARG A 16 -8.10 -2.44 3.27
CA ARG A 16 -9.20 -3.32 3.63
C ARG A 16 -8.76 -4.35 4.67
N GLU A 17 -7.57 -4.96 4.48
CA GLU A 17 -7.09 -5.97 5.41
C GLU A 17 -6.76 -5.40 6.78
N LEU A 18 -6.28 -4.16 6.81
CA LEU A 18 -5.86 -3.51 8.04
C LEU A 18 -6.93 -2.60 8.63
N ASP A 19 -8.08 -2.54 7.99
CA ASP A 19 -9.22 -1.73 8.44
C ASP A 19 -8.83 -0.26 8.57
N LEU A 20 -8.14 0.26 7.54
CA LEU A 20 -7.71 1.65 7.52
C LEU A 20 -8.55 2.44 6.53
N HIS A 21 -8.75 3.72 6.81
CA HIS A 21 -9.65 4.56 6.02
C HIS A 21 -8.92 5.44 5.00
N THR A 22 -7.63 5.72 5.21
CA THR A 22 -6.91 6.64 4.34
C THR A 22 -5.51 6.12 4.05
N ASP A 23 -4.93 6.63 2.95
CA ASP A 23 -3.54 6.31 2.61
C ASP A 23 -2.58 6.89 3.65
N ARG A 24 -2.95 7.99 4.29
CA ARG A 24 -2.11 8.58 5.32
C ARG A 24 -1.99 7.64 6.52
N GLU A 25 -3.11 7.02 6.92
CA GLU A 25 -3.07 6.02 7.98
C GLU A 25 -2.20 4.83 7.59
N LEU A 26 -2.31 4.42 6.33
CA LEU A 26 -1.51 3.32 5.83
C LEU A 26 -0.02 3.66 5.87
N ALA A 27 0.34 4.87 5.45
CA ALA A 27 1.73 5.31 5.50
C ALA A 27 2.27 5.28 6.93
N GLN A 28 1.48 5.73 7.89
CA GLN A 28 1.88 5.73 9.28
C GLN A 28 2.10 4.32 9.81
N LEU A 29 1.17 3.41 9.51
CA LEU A 29 1.29 2.04 9.99
C LEU A 29 2.51 1.34 9.40
N LEU A 30 2.77 1.58 8.11
CA LEU A 30 3.90 0.95 7.43
C LEU A 30 5.22 1.68 7.69
N GLU A 31 5.17 2.83 8.35
CA GLU A 31 6.34 3.67 8.58
C GLU A 31 7.02 4.06 7.29
N LEU A 32 6.19 4.33 6.27
CA LEU A 32 6.63 4.87 5.00
C LEU A 32 6.17 6.31 4.90
N GLY A 33 6.95 7.15 4.21
CA GLY A 33 6.51 8.52 3.98
C GLY A 33 5.25 8.56 3.14
N PHE A 34 4.37 9.51 3.42
CA PHE A 34 3.17 9.66 2.62
C PHE A 34 3.49 9.87 1.14
N PRO A 35 4.55 10.63 0.76
CA PRO A 35 4.91 10.73 -0.66
C PRO A 35 5.19 9.39 -1.32
N THR A 36 5.77 8.44 -0.59
CA THR A 36 6.01 7.10 -1.13
C THR A 36 4.70 6.39 -1.43
N ILE A 37 3.75 6.46 -0.51
CA ILE A 37 2.43 5.84 -0.72
C ILE A 37 1.71 6.52 -1.88
N SER A 38 1.80 7.85 -1.96
CA SER A 38 1.17 8.58 -3.05
C SER A 38 1.72 8.17 -4.41
N LYS A 39 3.05 8.00 -4.51
CA LYS A 39 3.66 7.56 -5.75
C LYS A 39 3.16 6.18 -6.15
N ILE A 40 3.07 5.26 -5.20
CA ILE A 40 2.56 3.92 -5.48
C ILE A 40 1.13 4.01 -5.97
N ARG A 41 0.31 4.84 -5.32
CA ARG A 41 -1.09 5.02 -5.72
C ARG A 41 -1.19 5.48 -7.17
N HIS A 42 -0.23 6.25 -7.64
CA HIS A 42 -0.24 6.77 -9.00
C HIS A 42 0.58 5.93 -9.97
N GLY A 43 0.88 4.68 -9.60
CA GLY A 43 1.42 3.72 -10.54
C GLY A 43 2.92 3.50 -10.50
N PHE A 44 3.62 4.12 -9.56
CA PHE A 44 5.06 3.88 -9.44
C PHE A 44 5.31 2.47 -8.90
N ASN A 45 6.45 1.91 -9.29
CA ASN A 45 6.77 0.53 -8.93
C ASN A 45 6.93 0.34 -7.43
N VAL A 46 6.47 -0.81 -6.97
CA VAL A 46 6.68 -1.24 -5.58
C VAL A 46 7.97 -2.04 -5.56
N THR A 47 8.96 -1.53 -4.84
CA THR A 47 10.26 -2.19 -4.75
C THR A 47 10.22 -3.34 -3.76
N ASP A 48 11.22 -4.23 -3.84
CA ASP A 48 11.34 -5.33 -2.89
C ASP A 48 11.47 -4.81 -1.46
N MET A 49 12.14 -3.68 -1.28
CA MET A 49 12.28 -3.08 0.04
C MET A 49 10.92 -2.69 0.62
N ILE A 50 10.05 -2.15 -0.21
CA ILE A 50 8.71 -1.78 0.23
C ILE A 50 7.90 -3.03 0.57
N ILE A 51 8.03 -4.09 -0.24
CA ILE A 51 7.36 -5.35 0.05
C ILE A 51 7.77 -5.90 1.40
N LEU A 52 9.08 -5.89 1.68
CA LEU A 52 9.57 -6.37 2.96
C LEU A 52 9.06 -5.51 4.12
N ARG A 53 9.00 -4.18 3.93
CA ARG A 53 8.49 -3.31 4.96
C ARG A 53 7.02 -3.63 5.27
N ILE A 54 6.23 -3.85 4.23
CA ILE A 54 4.83 -4.21 4.41
C ILE A 54 4.73 -5.52 5.19
N HIS A 55 5.51 -6.51 4.80
CA HIS A 55 5.50 -7.80 5.49
C HIS A 55 5.88 -7.63 6.96
N GLU A 56 6.93 -6.85 7.24
CA GLU A 56 7.41 -6.67 8.60
C GLU A 56 6.40 -5.97 9.49
N ARG A 57 5.62 -5.06 8.91
CA ARG A 57 4.67 -4.28 9.70
C ARG A 57 3.29 -4.90 9.81
N THR A 58 2.96 -5.85 8.95
CA THR A 58 1.61 -6.40 8.90
C THR A 58 1.54 -7.91 9.07
N ASP A 59 2.67 -8.60 8.94
CA ASP A 59 2.76 -10.07 8.94
C ASP A 59 2.03 -10.72 7.76
N ILE A 60 1.56 -9.94 6.79
CA ILE A 60 0.99 -10.49 5.58
C ILE A 60 2.11 -11.16 4.80
N PRO A 61 1.94 -12.43 4.37
CA PRO A 61 3.01 -13.13 3.66
C PRO A 61 3.44 -12.39 2.39
N VAL A 62 4.74 -12.42 2.12
CA VAL A 62 5.29 -11.76 0.93
C VAL A 62 4.59 -12.25 -0.33
N ARG A 63 4.28 -13.53 -0.42
CA ARG A 63 3.59 -14.09 -1.58
C ARG A 63 2.25 -13.39 -1.81
N VAL A 64 1.49 -13.18 -0.73
CA VAL A 64 0.19 -12.53 -0.84
C VAL A 64 0.35 -11.09 -1.30
N ILE A 65 1.37 -10.39 -0.75
CA ILE A 65 1.62 -9.01 -1.16
C ILE A 65 1.95 -8.95 -2.65
N ARG A 66 2.79 -9.85 -3.14
CA ARG A 66 3.17 -9.87 -4.55
C ARG A 66 1.98 -10.14 -5.45
N GLU A 67 1.03 -10.95 -5.01
CA GLU A 67 -0.17 -11.22 -5.78
C GLU A 67 -0.98 -9.95 -6.04
N GLN A 68 -0.88 -8.97 -5.15
CA GLN A 68 -1.62 -7.73 -5.32
C GLN A 68 -0.94 -6.76 -6.29
N ILE A 69 0.30 -7.02 -6.65
CA ILE A 69 1.06 -6.16 -7.54
C ILE A 69 0.93 -6.62 -8.99
N GLU A 70 0.74 -7.90 -9.21
CA GLU A 70 0.64 -8.48 -10.55
C GLU A 70 -0.67 -8.19 -11.25
#